data_78cde10ccb4490692a700219bdd6f15f
#
_entry.id   78cde10ccb4490692a700219bdd6f15f
#
_cell.length_a   1.000
_cell.length_b   1.000
_cell.length_c   1.000
_cell.angle_alpha   90.00
_cell.angle_beta   90.00
_cell.angle_gamma   90.00
#
_symmetry.space_group_name_H-M   'P 1'
#
loop_
_entity.id
_entity.type
_entity.pdbx_description
1 polymer ?
#
loop_
_entity_poly.entity_id
_entity_poly.type
_entity_poly.pdbx_seq_one_letter_code
_entity_poly.pdbx_strand_id
1 'polypeptide(L)'
;MSINITNIAYILLSIFFFIVGTAVGQDFVSFENFNKTIAKDVVVVEFWVAWNSSNQFAELNKLKECEKYRVDIGKCNKVQKEYNISAVPTVLVFDNGEEKERFNPNIMFQLDADKKTIQHSVDTIILNKFXXXXNNGKYCNNISSTKA
;
A
#
# COMPACT_ATOMS: atom_id res chain seq x y z
N MET A 1 43.54 -31.43 1.69
CA MET A 1 43.16 -30.19 0.99
C MET A 1 43.03 -29.09 2.03
N SER A 2 44.03 -28.25 2.21
CA SER A 2 44.01 -27.21 3.25
C SER A 2 43.41 -25.94 2.68
N ILE A 3 42.28 -25.55 3.23
CA ILE A 3 41.62 -24.30 2.85
C ILE A 3 42.35 -23.17 3.55
N ASN A 4 42.96 -22.28 2.79
CA ASN A 4 43.68 -21.14 3.34
C ASN A 4 42.70 -20.18 4.00
N ILE A 5 43.06 -19.71 5.20
CA ILE A 5 42.25 -18.78 6.00
C ILE A 5 41.97 -17.50 5.19
N THR A 6 42.90 -17.07 4.37
CA THR A 6 42.73 -15.92 3.48
C THR A 6 41.56 -16.10 2.50
N ASN A 7 41.40 -17.31 1.93
CA ASN A 7 40.33 -17.60 0.98
C ASN A 7 38.97 -17.61 1.69
N ILE A 8 38.89 -18.07 2.93
CA ILE A 8 37.65 -18.02 3.75
C ILE A 8 37.24 -16.57 3.99
N ALA A 9 38.21 -15.70 4.30
CA ALA A 9 37.94 -14.27 4.56
C ALA A 9 37.35 -13.59 3.31
N TYR A 10 37.86 -13.89 2.11
CA TYR A 10 37.32 -13.33 0.88
C TYR A 10 35.90 -13.82 0.57
N ILE A 11 35.65 -15.12 0.83
CA ILE A 11 34.28 -15.67 0.66
C ILE A 11 33.31 -15.04 1.60
N LEU A 12 33.65 -14.85 2.87
CA LEU A 12 32.79 -14.21 3.86
C LEU A 12 32.57 -12.72 3.51
N LEU A 13 33.61 -12.04 3.01
CA LEU A 13 33.49 -10.65 2.59
C LEU A 13 32.59 -10.51 1.36
N SER A 14 32.66 -11.45 0.42
CA SER A 14 31.81 -11.44 -0.77
C SER A 14 30.34 -11.71 -0.44
N ILE A 15 30.07 -12.58 0.54
CA ILE A 15 28.71 -12.87 1.02
C ILE A 15 28.13 -11.62 1.72
N PHE A 16 28.95 -10.91 2.50
CA PHE A 16 28.53 -9.70 3.19
C PHE A 16 28.10 -8.59 2.20
N PHE A 17 28.76 -8.51 1.05
CA PHE A 17 28.43 -7.50 0.04
C PHE A 17 27.11 -7.78 -0.69
N PHE A 18 26.63 -9.04 -0.67
CA PHE A 18 25.38 -9.41 -1.33
C PHE A 18 24.12 -9.12 -0.46
N ILE A 19 24.31 -8.78 0.82
CA ILE A 19 23.21 -8.45 1.73
C ILE A 19 22.97 -6.91 1.79
N VAL A 20 23.57 -6.14 0.87
CA VAL A 20 23.18 -4.73 0.74
C VAL A 20 21.75 -4.74 0.17
N GLY A 21 20.81 -4.57 1.08
CA GLY A 21 19.41 -4.69 0.80
C GLY A 21 18.99 -3.88 -0.41
N THR A 22 18.27 -4.54 -1.27
CA THR A 22 17.45 -3.83 -2.25
C THR A 22 16.63 -2.81 -1.48
N ALA A 23 17.02 -1.55 -1.57
CA ALA A 23 16.12 -0.49 -1.19
C ALA A 23 14.84 -0.76 -2.00
N VAL A 24 13.80 -1.23 -1.33
CA VAL A 24 12.51 -1.41 -1.97
C VAL A 24 12.06 0.00 -2.31
N GLY A 25 12.42 0.45 -3.49
CA GLY A 25 11.92 1.71 -4.01
C GLY A 25 10.40 1.65 -4.01
N GLN A 26 9.76 2.72 -3.60
CA GLN A 26 8.30 2.80 -3.70
C GLN A 26 7.89 2.51 -5.15
N ASP A 27 7.05 1.51 -5.32
CA ASP A 27 6.57 1.16 -6.65
C ASP A 27 5.65 2.26 -7.17
N PHE A 28 6.08 2.89 -8.27
CA PHE A 28 5.24 3.83 -8.99
C PHE A 28 4.28 3.06 -9.89
N VAL A 29 3.00 3.32 -9.73
CA VAL A 29 1.98 2.63 -10.51
C VAL A 29 1.84 3.32 -11.87
N SER A 30 2.03 2.57 -12.96
CA SER A 30 1.69 3.06 -14.29
C SER A 30 0.18 3.01 -14.50
N PHE A 31 -0.34 3.84 -15.39
CA PHE A 31 -1.78 3.90 -15.67
C PHE A 31 -2.33 2.54 -16.11
N GLU A 32 -1.59 1.81 -16.96
CA GLU A 32 -2.04 0.52 -17.50
C GLU A 32 -2.24 -0.54 -16.42
N ASN A 33 -1.49 -0.42 -15.34
CA ASN A 33 -1.53 -1.40 -14.23
C ASN A 33 -2.35 -0.91 -13.04
N PHE A 34 -2.82 0.33 -13.06
CA PHE A 34 -3.47 0.95 -11.88
C PHE A 34 -4.68 0.12 -11.42
N ASN A 35 -5.60 -0.16 -12.34
CA ASN A 35 -6.83 -0.90 -11.98
C ASN A 35 -6.52 -2.30 -11.44
N LYS A 36 -5.52 -2.98 -12.01
CA LYS A 36 -5.06 -4.29 -11.49
C LYS A 36 -4.43 -4.16 -10.11
N THR A 37 -3.74 -3.05 -9.88
CA THR A 37 -3.06 -2.81 -8.62
C THR A 37 -4.07 -2.59 -7.48
N ILE A 38 -5.06 -1.71 -7.69
CA ILE A 38 -6.04 -1.39 -6.65
C ILE A 38 -7.06 -2.51 -6.42
N ALA A 39 -7.20 -3.44 -7.38
CA ALA A 39 -8.10 -4.60 -7.25
C ALA A 39 -7.60 -5.65 -6.26
N LYS A 40 -6.41 -5.48 -5.75
CA LYS A 40 -5.86 -6.33 -4.67
C LYS A 40 -6.59 -6.05 -3.36
N ASP A 41 -6.29 -6.81 -2.34
CA ASP A 41 -6.92 -6.71 -1.03
C ASP A 41 -6.94 -5.25 -0.52
N VAL A 42 -6.20 -4.86 0.46
CA VAL A 42 -6.15 -3.46 0.92
C VAL A 42 -4.95 -2.76 0.29
N VAL A 43 -5.21 -1.66 -0.43
CA VAL A 43 -4.17 -0.89 -1.13
C VAL A 43 -4.26 0.58 -0.74
N VAL A 44 -3.13 1.16 -0.36
CA VAL A 44 -3.01 2.60 -0.08
C VAL A 44 -2.21 3.24 -1.21
N VAL A 45 -2.80 4.26 -1.84
CA VAL A 45 -2.15 4.96 -2.97
C VAL A 45 -2.02 6.44 -2.63
N GLU A 46 -0.78 6.94 -2.68
CA GLU A 46 -0.52 8.38 -2.62
C GLU A 46 -0.43 8.95 -4.03
N PHE A 47 -1.24 9.94 -4.31
CA PHE A 47 -1.16 10.76 -5.52
C PHE A 47 -0.30 11.98 -5.22
N TRP A 48 0.74 12.19 -6.02
CA TRP A 48 1.71 13.25 -5.79
C TRP A 48 2.17 13.87 -7.11
N VAL A 49 3.01 14.88 -7.04
CA VAL A 49 3.60 15.53 -8.22
C VAL A 49 4.96 16.14 -7.84
N ALA A 50 5.85 16.21 -8.82
CA ALA A 50 7.25 16.57 -8.58
C ALA A 50 7.43 17.94 -7.90
N TRP A 51 6.61 18.96 -8.26
CA TRP A 51 6.77 20.29 -7.66
C TRP A 51 6.37 20.32 -6.17
N ASN A 52 5.64 19.32 -5.67
CA ASN A 52 5.23 19.22 -4.25
C ASN A 52 5.90 18.03 -3.53
N SER A 53 7.07 17.62 -4.01
CA SER A 53 7.76 16.42 -3.49
C SER A 53 8.16 16.54 -2.03
N SER A 54 8.41 17.75 -1.51
CA SER A 54 8.71 17.98 -0.11
C SER A 54 7.56 17.63 0.84
N ASN A 55 6.34 17.63 0.34
CA ASN A 55 5.13 17.34 1.10
C ASN A 55 4.58 15.92 0.86
N GLN A 56 5.36 15.06 0.20
CA GLN A 56 5.00 13.64 0.08
C GLN A 56 4.78 13.02 1.46
N PHE A 57 3.86 12.08 1.53
CA PHE A 57 3.60 11.35 2.75
C PHE A 57 4.79 10.43 3.08
N ALA A 58 5.72 10.93 3.88
CA ALA A 58 6.99 10.27 4.19
C ALA A 58 6.81 8.92 4.90
N GLU A 59 5.66 8.74 5.57
CA GLU A 59 5.40 7.52 6.34
C GLU A 59 4.63 6.45 5.57
N LEU A 60 4.38 6.64 4.28
CA LEU A 60 3.65 5.68 3.45
C LEU A 60 4.20 4.25 3.62
N ASN A 61 5.52 4.10 3.54
CA ASN A 61 6.17 2.78 3.64
C ASN A 61 6.09 2.15 5.03
N LYS A 62 5.71 2.93 6.04
CA LYS A 62 5.57 2.44 7.43
C LYS A 62 4.16 1.92 7.73
N LEU A 63 3.22 2.04 6.81
CA LEU A 63 1.89 1.44 6.94
C LEU A 63 2.02 -0.09 6.91
N LYS A 64 1.13 -0.76 7.62
CA LYS A 64 1.13 -2.23 7.78
C LYS A 64 -0.16 -2.82 7.20
N GLU A 65 -0.11 -4.09 6.88
CA GLU A 65 -1.27 -4.89 6.46
C GLU A 65 -1.95 -4.33 5.18
N CYS A 66 -1.17 -3.64 4.33
CA CYS A 66 -1.69 -3.11 3.04
C CYS A 66 -0.56 -3.03 2.02
N GLU A 67 -0.90 -3.09 0.75
CA GLU A 67 0.05 -2.73 -0.31
C GLU A 67 0.10 -1.20 -0.43
N LYS A 68 1.24 -0.67 -0.83
CA LYS A 68 1.50 0.76 -0.84
C LYS A 68 2.08 1.18 -2.18
N TYR A 69 1.48 2.21 -2.77
CA TYR A 69 1.91 2.72 -4.08
C TYR A 69 1.90 4.23 -4.10
N ARG A 70 2.61 4.77 -5.07
CA ARG A 70 2.68 6.21 -5.30
C ARG A 70 2.50 6.49 -6.78
N VAL A 71 1.58 7.40 -7.11
CA VAL A 71 1.27 7.76 -8.51
C VAL A 71 1.64 9.22 -8.75
N ASP A 72 2.54 9.45 -9.71
CA ASP A 72 2.87 10.78 -10.17
C ASP A 72 1.79 11.24 -11.15
N ILE A 73 0.88 12.10 -10.70
CA ILE A 73 -0.22 12.60 -11.54
C ILE A 73 0.28 13.49 -12.68
N GLY A 74 1.50 14.03 -12.58
CA GLY A 74 2.13 14.75 -13.70
C GLY A 74 2.41 13.84 -14.88
N LYS A 75 2.54 12.53 -14.63
CA LYS A 75 2.76 11.51 -15.67
C LYS A 75 1.51 10.70 -15.99
N CYS A 76 0.51 10.71 -15.11
CA CYS A 76 -0.68 9.85 -15.21
C CYS A 76 -1.98 10.65 -15.11
N ASN A 77 -2.17 11.62 -16.01
CA ASN A 77 -3.34 12.51 -16.05
C ASN A 77 -4.68 11.75 -16.12
N LYS A 78 -4.69 10.55 -16.72
CA LYS A 78 -5.93 9.74 -16.81
C LYS A 78 -6.39 9.30 -15.44
N VAL A 79 -5.46 8.81 -14.60
CA VAL A 79 -5.77 8.39 -13.22
C VAL A 79 -6.25 9.59 -12.40
N GLN A 80 -5.59 10.75 -12.57
CA GLN A 80 -6.00 11.98 -11.91
C GLN A 80 -7.50 12.31 -12.17
N LYS A 81 -7.90 12.24 -13.44
CA LYS A 81 -9.29 12.53 -13.85
C LYS A 81 -10.26 11.47 -13.35
N GLU A 82 -9.91 10.19 -13.49
CA GLU A 82 -10.74 9.06 -13.08
C GLU A 82 -11.09 9.11 -11.59
N TYR A 83 -10.12 9.45 -10.76
CA TYR A 83 -10.30 9.50 -9.29
C TYR A 83 -10.52 10.92 -8.77
N ASN A 84 -10.74 11.90 -9.66
CA ASN A 84 -11.05 13.29 -9.29
C ASN A 84 -10.02 13.87 -8.31
N ILE A 85 -8.71 13.65 -8.61
CA ILE A 85 -7.64 14.17 -7.75
C ILE A 85 -7.47 15.68 -8.06
N SER A 86 -8.02 16.53 -7.20
CA SER A 86 -8.02 17.97 -7.37
C SER A 86 -6.80 18.66 -6.77
N ALA A 87 -6.16 18.01 -5.80
CA ALA A 87 -4.98 18.56 -5.10
C ALA A 87 -4.05 17.42 -4.67
N VAL A 88 -2.80 17.73 -4.38
CA VAL A 88 -1.80 16.75 -3.95
C VAL A 88 -1.02 17.28 -2.75
N PRO A 89 -0.55 16.41 -1.85
CA PRO A 89 -0.72 14.95 -1.88
C PRO A 89 -2.13 14.52 -1.47
N THR A 90 -2.73 13.61 -2.20
CA THR A 90 -3.99 12.94 -1.79
C THR A 90 -3.67 11.46 -1.58
N VAL A 91 -4.19 10.89 -0.49
CA VAL A 91 -4.05 9.46 -0.22
C VAL A 91 -5.43 8.81 -0.29
N LEU A 92 -5.55 7.75 -1.09
CA LEU A 92 -6.75 6.93 -1.19
C LEU A 92 -6.47 5.55 -0.62
N VAL A 93 -7.44 5.02 0.11
CA VAL A 93 -7.42 3.64 0.60
C VAL A 93 -8.47 2.84 -0.18
N PHE A 94 -8.04 1.78 -0.82
CA PHE A 94 -8.89 0.89 -1.61
C PHE A 94 -9.04 -0.45 -0.91
N ASP A 95 -10.18 -1.07 -1.13
CA ASP A 95 -10.47 -2.46 -0.76
C ASP A 95 -11.04 -3.17 -1.99
N ASN A 96 -10.27 -4.10 -2.55
CA ASN A 96 -10.66 -4.87 -3.73
C ASN A 96 -11.13 -3.97 -4.89
N GLY A 97 -10.43 -2.84 -5.09
CA GLY A 97 -10.69 -1.89 -6.17
C GLY A 97 -11.69 -0.78 -5.83
N GLU A 98 -12.37 -0.89 -4.71
CA GLU A 98 -13.35 0.12 -4.28
C GLU A 98 -12.67 1.14 -3.35
N GLU A 99 -12.83 2.43 -3.65
CA GLU A 99 -12.34 3.51 -2.78
C GLU A 99 -13.15 3.50 -1.48
N LYS A 100 -12.47 3.33 -0.35
CA LYS A 100 -13.09 3.30 0.98
C LYS A 100 -12.85 4.57 1.78
N GLU A 101 -11.70 5.20 1.60
CA GLU A 101 -11.33 6.38 2.37
C GLU A 101 -10.46 7.31 1.53
N ARG A 102 -10.58 8.59 1.79
CA ARG A 102 -9.84 9.63 1.06
C ARG A 102 -9.30 10.66 2.04
N PHE A 103 -8.02 10.95 1.93
CA PHE A 103 -7.33 11.97 2.72
C PHE A 103 -6.78 13.03 1.76
N ASN A 104 -7.32 14.22 1.86
CA ASN A 104 -6.95 15.34 0.99
C ASN A 104 -5.89 16.21 1.66
N PRO A 105 -5.17 17.04 0.90
CA PRO A 105 -4.26 18.00 1.50
C PRO A 105 -5.02 19.21 2.05
N ASN A 106 -4.38 19.89 2.98
CA ASN A 106 -4.82 21.18 3.47
C ASN A 106 -4.49 22.31 2.46
N ILE A 107 -4.80 23.55 2.81
CA ILE A 107 -4.57 24.72 1.95
C ILE A 107 -3.07 25.01 1.70
N MET A 108 -2.19 24.38 2.46
CA MET A 108 -0.74 24.49 2.29
C MET A 108 -0.16 23.32 1.47
N PHE A 109 -1.02 22.54 0.84
CA PHE A 109 -0.64 21.34 0.06
C PHE A 109 0.15 20.32 0.90
N GLN A 110 -0.21 20.19 2.16
CA GLN A 110 0.30 19.15 3.07
C GLN A 110 -0.84 18.19 3.39
N LEU A 111 -0.55 16.89 3.45
CA LEU A 111 -1.57 15.89 3.77
C LEU A 111 -2.18 16.20 5.15
N ASP A 112 -3.51 16.24 5.21
CA ASP A 112 -4.24 16.58 6.43
C ASP A 112 -4.56 15.33 7.27
N ALA A 113 -3.73 14.31 7.18
CA ALA A 113 -3.84 13.06 7.93
C ALA A 113 -2.45 12.54 8.27
N ASP A 114 -2.30 12.04 9.48
CA ASP A 114 -1.06 11.42 9.92
C ASP A 114 -1.10 9.90 9.66
N LYS A 115 0.04 9.25 9.91
CA LYS A 115 0.16 7.79 9.74
C LYS A 115 -0.86 7.02 10.57
N LYS A 116 -1.16 7.49 11.79
CA LYS A 116 -2.10 6.77 12.68
C LYS A 116 -3.50 6.76 12.11
N THR A 117 -3.93 7.89 11.57
CA THR A 117 -5.25 8.06 10.95
C THR A 117 -5.40 7.13 9.75
N ILE A 118 -4.41 7.12 8.85
CA ILE A 118 -4.44 6.27 7.66
C ILE A 118 -4.35 4.77 8.05
N GLN A 119 -3.47 4.44 9.01
CA GLN A 119 -3.37 3.06 9.51
C GLN A 119 -4.68 2.60 10.15
N HIS A 120 -5.35 3.47 10.91
CA HIS A 120 -6.65 3.15 11.51
C HIS A 120 -7.71 2.82 10.44
N SER A 121 -7.71 3.55 9.33
CA SER A 121 -8.60 3.25 8.20
C SER A 121 -8.31 1.84 7.63
N VAL A 122 -7.04 1.53 7.39
CA VAL A 122 -6.60 0.20 6.92
C VAL A 122 -7.06 -0.89 7.91
N ASP A 123 -6.77 -0.71 9.19
CA ASP A 123 -7.11 -1.68 10.24
C ASP A 123 -8.63 -1.90 10.32
N THR A 124 -9.41 -0.83 10.19
CA THR A 124 -10.88 -0.89 10.20
C THR A 124 -11.42 -1.71 9.03
N ILE A 125 -10.88 -1.49 7.83
CA ILE A 125 -11.27 -2.27 6.64
C ILE A 125 -10.98 -3.76 6.88
N ILE A 126 -9.80 -4.08 7.39
CA ILE A 126 -9.38 -5.47 7.67
C ILE A 126 -10.31 -6.09 8.72
N LEU A 127 -10.57 -5.40 9.81
CA LEU A 127 -11.46 -5.88 10.89
C LEU A 127 -12.87 -6.16 10.35
N ASN A 128 -13.39 -5.30 9.51
CA ASN A 128 -14.73 -5.48 8.91
C ASN A 128 -14.79 -6.74 8.03
N LYS A 129 -13.74 -7.09 7.35
CA LYS A 129 -13.65 -8.34 6.58
C LYS A 129 -13.76 -9.57 7.50
N PHE A 130 -13.11 -9.55 8.60
CA PHE A 130 -13.23 -10.64 9.59
C PHE A 130 -14.63 -10.70 10.20
N UNK A 131 -15.19 -9.63 10.34
CA UNK A 131 -16.46 -9.57 10.81
C UNK A 131 -17.46 -9.98 9.86
N UNK A 132 -17.20 -9.93 8.69
CA UNK A 132 -18.03 -10.40 7.70
C UNK A 132 -17.84 -11.86 7.43
N UNK A 133 -16.83 -12.35 7.71
CA UNK A 133 -16.56 -13.68 7.62
C UNK A 133 -17.12 -14.49 8.70
N UNK A 134 -17.21 -14.04 9.78
CA UNK A 134 -17.80 -14.62 10.91
C UNK A 134 -19.31 -14.65 10.87
N ASN A 135 -19.85 -13.81 10.42
CA ASN A 135 -21.32 -13.75 10.29
C ASN A 135 -21.83 -14.70 9.19
N ASN A 136 -21.19 -14.76 8.07
CA ASN A 136 -21.59 -15.66 6.97
C ASN A 136 -21.46 -17.13 7.37
N GLY A 137 -20.48 -17.47 8.21
CA GLY A 137 -20.32 -18.84 8.72
C GLY A 137 -21.46 -19.30 9.63
N LYS A 138 -22.10 -18.37 10.33
CA LYS A 138 -23.24 -18.70 11.20
C LYS A 138 -24.51 -19.02 10.43
N TYR A 139 -24.71 -18.40 9.27
CA TYR A 139 -25.91 -18.64 8.47
C TYR A 139 -25.86 -20.00 7.72
N CYS A 140 -24.69 -20.50 7.38
CA CYS A 140 -24.56 -21.78 6.67
C CYS A 140 -24.86 -22.99 7.58
N ASN A 141 -24.68 -22.87 8.88
CA ASN A 141 -24.91 -23.97 9.82
C ASN A 141 -26.40 -24.19 10.14
N ASN A 142 -27.26 -23.21 9.87
CA ASN A 142 -28.70 -23.31 10.20
C ASN A 142 -29.55 -23.96 9.08
N ILE A 143 -28.96 -24.21 7.91
CA ILE A 143 -29.72 -24.75 6.76
C ILE A 143 -29.66 -26.28 6.71
N SER A 144 -28.74 -26.92 7.47
CA SER A 144 -28.57 -28.38 7.42
C SER A 144 -29.38 -29.17 8.46
N SER A 145 -30.17 -28.50 9.31
CA SER A 145 -30.88 -29.19 10.39
C SER A 145 -32.39 -29.31 10.19
N THR A 146 -32.92 -29.05 8.96
CA THR A 146 -34.35 -29.23 8.72
C THR A 146 -34.56 -30.22 7.55
N LYS A 147 -34.19 -31.50 7.79
CA LYS A 147 -34.69 -32.65 7.01
C LYS A 147 -34.75 -33.86 7.92
N ALA A 148 -35.87 -34.06 8.52
CA ALA A 148 -36.36 -35.33 9.03
C ALA A 148 -37.87 -35.36 8.83
#